data_0d546af7ce64a0bfa5ad0cf597fbe5f7
#
_entry.id   0d546af7ce64a0bfa5ad0cf597fbe5f7
#
_cell.length_a   1.000
_cell.length_b   1.000
_cell.length_c   1.000
_cell.angle_alpha   90.00
_cell.angle_beta   90.00
_cell.angle_gamma   90.00
#
_symmetry.space_group_name_H-M   'P 1'
#
loop_
_entity.id
_entity.type
_entity.pdbx_description
1 polymer ?
#
loop_
_entity_poly.entity_id
_entity_poly.type
_entity_poly.pdbx_seq_one_letter_code
_entity_poly.pdbx_strand_id
1 'polypeptide(L)'
;MSRDAIRELLRRDVTPELYDEIRELWKRHSIAEDNRDLPGLISTLTEDCVYELVRTGTRWEGHEGAARFYTELLTAFPDIHFDLTQIVIGPQGVFEEADVSGTWEQRWLEQEPTGERVGFRTQILFPWDPQARLFRGERVYVDAGSDPVKSL
;
A
#
# COMPACT_ATOMS: atom_id res chain seq x y z
N MET A 1 -6.82 -17.38 -0.40
CA MET A 1 -5.88 -17.91 0.64
C MET A 1 -6.45 -19.21 1.20
N SER A 2 -5.64 -20.26 1.29
CA SER A 2 -6.10 -21.54 1.83
C SER A 2 -6.32 -21.48 3.34
N ARG A 3 -7.10 -22.44 3.89
CA ARG A 3 -7.29 -22.56 5.36
C ARG A 3 -5.97 -22.81 6.11
N ASP A 4 -5.03 -23.50 5.48
CA ASP A 4 -3.72 -23.77 6.10
C ASP A 4 -2.84 -22.54 6.12
N ALA A 5 -2.90 -21.69 5.12
CA ALA A 5 -2.22 -20.39 5.13
C ALA A 5 -2.76 -19.47 6.26
N ILE A 6 -4.08 -19.46 6.48
CA ILE A 6 -4.66 -18.70 7.61
C ILE A 6 -4.21 -19.27 8.96
N ARG A 7 -4.17 -20.60 9.09
CA ARG A 7 -3.68 -21.24 10.34
C ARG A 7 -2.22 -20.88 10.61
N GLU A 8 -1.40 -20.80 9.57
CA GLU A 8 0.00 -20.40 9.70
C GLU A 8 0.12 -18.96 10.19
N LEU A 9 -0.66 -18.03 9.63
CA LEU A 9 -0.70 -16.65 10.10
C LEU A 9 -1.12 -16.54 11.57
N LEU A 10 -2.10 -17.36 12.00
CA LEU A 10 -2.57 -17.37 13.40
C LEU A 10 -1.56 -17.95 14.40
N ARG A 11 -0.60 -18.76 13.93
CA ARG A 11 0.45 -19.34 14.77
C ARG A 11 1.68 -18.47 14.94
N ARG A 12 1.77 -17.36 14.20
CA ARG A 12 2.91 -16.46 14.30
C ARG A 12 2.94 -15.77 15.65
N ASP A 13 4.04 -15.95 16.36
CA ASP A 13 4.28 -15.27 17.63
C ASP A 13 4.69 -13.82 17.40
N VAL A 14 4.26 -12.93 18.29
CA VAL A 14 4.73 -11.57 18.34
C VAL A 14 5.76 -11.42 19.47
N THR A 15 6.90 -10.82 19.16
CA THR A 15 7.90 -10.42 20.14
C THR A 15 8.11 -8.93 20.05
N PRO A 16 8.62 -8.24 21.12
CA PRO A 16 8.94 -6.83 21.04
C PRO A 16 9.91 -6.51 19.90
N GLU A 17 10.89 -7.38 19.68
CA GLU A 17 11.91 -7.22 18.63
C GLU A 17 11.29 -7.31 17.23
N LEU A 18 10.40 -8.28 17.00
CA LEU A 18 9.70 -8.44 15.72
C LEU A 18 8.77 -7.24 15.46
N TYR A 19 8.03 -6.81 16.49
CA TYR A 19 7.19 -5.64 16.40
C TYR A 19 7.99 -4.40 15.99
N ASP A 20 9.12 -4.15 16.66
CA ASP A 20 9.99 -3.02 16.37
C ASP A 20 10.56 -3.08 14.95
N GLU A 21 10.97 -4.27 14.50
CA GLU A 21 11.49 -4.47 13.14
C GLU A 21 10.44 -4.16 12.07
N ILE A 22 9.24 -4.70 12.20
CA ILE A 22 8.15 -4.45 11.25
C ILE A 22 7.77 -2.97 11.26
N ARG A 23 7.70 -2.35 12.44
CA ARG A 23 7.43 -0.91 12.58
C ARG A 23 8.48 -0.07 11.86
N GLU A 24 9.77 -0.37 12.07
CA GLU A 24 10.85 0.39 11.44
C GLU A 24 10.89 0.19 9.92
N LEU A 25 10.57 -1.01 9.44
CA LEU A 25 10.43 -1.26 8.00
C LEU A 25 9.28 -0.43 7.40
N TRP A 26 8.12 -0.42 8.06
CA TRP A 26 6.98 0.37 7.62
C TRP A 26 7.31 1.87 7.60
N LYS A 27 7.98 2.37 8.63
CA LYS A 27 8.44 3.79 8.68
C LYS A 27 9.36 4.12 7.52
N ARG A 28 10.33 3.25 7.20
CA ARG A 28 11.21 3.45 6.03
C ARG A 28 10.42 3.48 4.73
N HIS A 29 9.43 2.60 4.58
CA HIS A 29 8.55 2.55 3.43
C HIS A 29 7.76 3.85 3.28
N SER A 30 7.06 4.26 4.32
CA SER A 30 6.21 5.46 4.37
C SER A 30 7.02 6.74 4.13
N ILE A 31 8.20 6.87 4.76
CA ILE A 31 9.09 8.02 4.55
C ILE A 31 9.61 8.08 3.11
N ALA A 32 9.96 6.93 2.52
CA ALA A 32 10.40 6.87 1.12
C ALA A 32 9.27 7.29 0.17
N GLU A 33 8.04 6.87 0.46
CA GLU A 33 6.85 7.29 -0.30
C GLU A 33 6.62 8.79 -0.22
N ASP A 34 6.61 9.38 0.98
CA ASP A 34 6.46 10.81 1.20
C ASP A 34 7.53 11.63 0.47
N ASN A 35 8.76 11.13 0.45
CA ASN A 35 9.89 11.76 -0.22
C ASN A 35 9.96 11.48 -1.73
N ARG A 36 9.04 10.68 -2.29
CA ARG A 36 9.09 10.22 -3.68
C ARG A 36 10.39 9.45 -4.01
N ASP A 37 10.98 8.82 -2.99
CA ASP A 37 12.19 7.99 -3.11
C ASP A 37 11.81 6.59 -3.55
N LEU A 38 11.65 6.39 -4.85
CA LEU A 38 11.25 5.11 -5.41
C LEU A 38 12.25 3.97 -5.11
N PRO A 39 13.58 4.15 -5.24
CA PRO A 39 14.53 3.11 -4.84
C PRO A 39 14.43 2.75 -3.36
N GLY A 40 14.29 3.72 -2.47
CA GLY A 40 14.11 3.51 -1.03
C GLY A 40 12.85 2.71 -0.72
N LEU A 41 11.75 3.03 -1.38
CA LEU A 41 10.48 2.32 -1.25
C LEU A 41 10.61 0.87 -1.72
N ILE A 42 11.16 0.62 -2.90
CA ILE A 42 11.38 -0.73 -3.46
C ILE A 42 12.29 -1.57 -2.55
N SER A 43 13.26 -0.96 -1.87
CA SER A 43 14.16 -1.66 -0.93
C SER A 43 13.44 -2.31 0.25
N THR A 44 12.20 -1.94 0.53
CA THR A 44 11.38 -2.51 1.62
C THR A 44 10.53 -3.72 1.18
N LEU A 45 10.59 -4.08 -0.09
CA LEU A 45 9.73 -5.08 -0.72
C LEU A 45 10.49 -6.34 -1.12
N THR A 46 9.82 -7.49 -1.04
CA THR A 46 10.35 -8.74 -1.62
C THR A 46 10.41 -8.65 -3.14
N GLU A 47 11.28 -9.42 -3.78
CA GLU A 47 11.42 -9.44 -5.25
C GLU A 47 10.11 -9.85 -5.95
N ASP A 48 9.34 -10.73 -5.33
CA ASP A 48 8.06 -11.25 -5.81
C ASP A 48 6.84 -10.49 -5.23
N CYS A 49 7.03 -9.27 -4.77
CA CYS A 49 5.97 -8.46 -4.19
C CYS A 49 4.80 -8.26 -5.17
N VAL A 50 3.61 -8.07 -4.61
CA VAL A 50 2.41 -7.81 -5.39
C VAL A 50 1.67 -6.63 -4.79
N TYR A 51 1.41 -5.62 -5.61
CA TYR A 51 0.46 -4.56 -5.33
C TYR A 51 -0.88 -4.93 -5.94
N GLU A 52 -1.94 -4.87 -5.17
CA GLU A 52 -3.29 -5.21 -5.63
C GLU A 52 -4.27 -4.13 -5.22
N LEU A 53 -4.95 -3.55 -6.18
CA LEU A 53 -6.15 -2.74 -5.93
C LEU A 53 -7.34 -3.70 -5.87
N VAL A 54 -7.77 -4.01 -4.65
CA VAL A 54 -8.71 -5.12 -4.38
C VAL A 54 -10.05 -4.92 -5.07
N ARG A 55 -10.54 -3.68 -5.12
CA ARG A 55 -11.83 -3.36 -5.74
C ARG A 55 -11.93 -3.75 -7.21
N THR A 56 -10.86 -3.56 -7.97
CA THR A 56 -10.81 -3.85 -9.41
C THR A 56 -10.13 -5.17 -9.73
N GLY A 57 -9.38 -5.74 -8.78
CA GLY A 57 -8.51 -6.89 -9.00
C GLY A 57 -7.26 -6.57 -9.83
N THR A 58 -6.95 -5.28 -10.02
CA THR A 58 -5.75 -4.86 -10.75
C THR A 58 -4.51 -5.18 -9.94
N ARG A 59 -3.49 -5.74 -10.59
CA ARG A 59 -2.26 -6.21 -9.93
C ARG A 59 -1.03 -5.69 -10.65
N TRP A 60 -0.01 -5.37 -9.85
CA TRP A 60 1.34 -5.01 -10.29
C TRP A 60 2.31 -5.97 -9.60
N GLU A 61 3.10 -6.72 -10.35
CA GLU A 61 3.92 -7.81 -9.82
C GLU A 61 5.41 -7.49 -9.89
N GLY A 62 6.14 -7.87 -8.82
CA GLY A 62 7.57 -7.68 -8.67
C GLY A 62 7.98 -6.23 -8.46
N HIS A 63 9.27 -5.99 -8.34
CA HIS A 63 9.82 -4.64 -8.16
C HIS A 63 9.49 -3.72 -9.34
N GLU A 64 9.51 -4.24 -10.57
CA GLU A 64 9.11 -3.46 -11.75
C GLU A 64 7.63 -3.07 -11.70
N GLY A 65 6.76 -4.00 -11.28
CA GLY A 65 5.35 -3.72 -11.09
C GLY A 65 5.10 -2.68 -9.99
N ALA A 66 5.75 -2.80 -8.84
CA ALA A 66 5.66 -1.84 -7.75
C ALA A 66 6.12 -0.44 -8.19
N ALA A 67 7.25 -0.36 -8.90
CA ALA A 67 7.76 0.90 -9.44
C ALA A 67 6.77 1.55 -10.41
N ARG A 68 6.13 0.74 -11.27
CA ARG A 68 5.09 1.21 -12.18
C ARG A 68 3.87 1.71 -11.43
N PHE A 69 3.38 0.98 -10.43
CA PHE A 69 2.25 1.41 -9.59
C PHE A 69 2.48 2.81 -9.01
N TYR A 70 3.62 3.03 -8.36
CA TYR A 70 3.93 4.34 -7.77
C TYR A 70 4.12 5.43 -8.81
N THR A 71 4.79 5.13 -9.93
CA THR A 71 4.98 6.11 -11.01
C THR A 71 3.63 6.55 -11.59
N GLU A 72 2.74 5.61 -11.85
CA GLU A 72 1.39 5.87 -12.35
C GLU A 72 0.57 6.70 -11.33
N LEU A 73 0.59 6.30 -10.05
CA LEU A 73 -0.14 6.99 -8.98
C LEU A 73 0.34 8.41 -8.80
N LEU A 74 1.66 8.61 -8.67
CA LEU A 74 2.26 9.93 -8.43
C LEU A 74 2.19 10.85 -9.66
N THR A 75 2.07 10.29 -10.85
CA THR A 75 1.81 11.05 -12.08
C THR A 75 0.36 11.49 -12.16
N ALA A 76 -0.57 10.58 -11.79
CA ALA A 76 -2.00 10.89 -11.81
C ALA A 76 -2.38 11.92 -10.75
N PHE A 77 -1.77 11.84 -9.58
CA PHE A 77 -2.01 12.71 -8.42
C PHE A 77 -0.69 13.28 -7.88
N PRO A 78 -0.09 14.30 -8.53
CA PRO A 78 1.24 14.80 -8.15
C PRO A 78 1.34 15.34 -6.73
N ASP A 79 0.23 15.86 -6.19
CA ASP A 79 0.08 16.40 -4.85
C ASP A 79 -0.58 15.43 -3.87
N ILE A 80 -0.57 14.11 -4.16
CA ILE A 80 -1.21 13.11 -3.30
C ILE A 80 -0.64 13.16 -1.88
N HIS A 81 -1.53 13.12 -0.91
CA HIS A 81 -1.22 13.14 0.50
C HIS A 81 -2.04 12.08 1.23
N PHE A 82 -1.35 11.33 2.09
CA PHE A 82 -1.93 10.30 2.95
C PHE A 82 -1.92 10.81 4.39
N ASP A 83 -3.10 11.02 4.96
CA ASP A 83 -3.25 11.39 6.36
C ASP A 83 -3.65 10.16 7.17
N LEU A 84 -2.67 9.55 7.84
CA LEU A 84 -2.85 8.29 8.57
C LEU A 84 -3.84 8.47 9.73
N THR A 85 -4.90 7.68 9.73
CA THR A 85 -5.94 7.70 10.77
C THR A 85 -5.88 6.51 11.71
N GLN A 86 -5.40 5.35 11.24
CA GLN A 86 -5.23 4.13 12.03
C GLN A 86 -4.03 3.33 11.56
N ILE A 87 -3.41 2.61 12.51
CA ILE A 87 -2.36 1.65 12.22
C ILE A 87 -2.38 0.48 13.21
N VAL A 88 -2.26 -0.73 12.69
CA VAL A 88 -2.12 -1.97 13.46
C VAL A 88 -0.90 -2.72 12.97
N ILE A 89 -0.01 -3.12 13.88
CA ILE A 89 1.20 -3.88 13.58
C ILE A 89 1.14 -5.22 14.30
N GLY A 90 1.40 -6.28 13.58
CA GLY A 90 1.45 -7.64 14.12
C GLY A 90 2.44 -8.51 13.35
N PRO A 91 2.63 -9.77 13.75
CA PRO A 91 3.58 -10.68 13.10
C PRO A 91 3.14 -11.07 11.68
N GLN A 92 1.92 -10.72 11.27
CA GLN A 92 1.40 -10.91 9.92
C GLN A 92 1.75 -9.75 8.99
N GLY A 93 2.07 -8.58 9.53
CA GLY A 93 2.38 -7.38 8.80
C GLY A 93 1.75 -6.13 9.40
N VAL A 94 1.49 -5.15 8.56
CA VAL A 94 0.89 -3.86 8.94
C VAL A 94 -0.46 -3.70 8.25
N PHE A 95 -1.42 -3.21 8.98
CA PHE A 95 -2.69 -2.71 8.44
C PHE A 95 -2.83 -1.25 8.83
N GLU A 96 -3.06 -0.39 7.85
CA GLU A 96 -3.27 1.04 8.08
C GLU A 96 -4.55 1.54 7.42
N GLU A 97 -5.04 2.65 7.94
CA GLU A 97 -6.11 3.43 7.32
C GLU A 97 -5.64 4.87 7.16
N ALA A 98 -5.92 5.46 6.01
CA ALA A 98 -5.58 6.85 5.73
C ALA A 98 -6.70 7.57 4.98
N ASP A 99 -6.89 8.85 5.29
CA ASP A 99 -7.61 9.78 4.44
C ASP A 99 -6.66 10.30 3.37
N VAL A 100 -7.01 10.04 2.12
CA VAL A 100 -6.18 10.40 0.97
C VAL A 100 -6.80 11.57 0.25
N SER A 101 -5.97 12.52 -0.16
CA SER A 101 -6.40 13.66 -0.98
C SER A 101 -5.37 13.98 -2.05
N GLY A 102 -5.82 14.56 -3.15
CA GLY A 102 -4.97 14.99 -4.24
C GLY A 102 -5.75 15.62 -5.37
N THR A 103 -5.03 16.22 -6.33
CA THR A 103 -5.61 16.76 -7.56
C THR A 103 -5.42 15.75 -8.68
N TRP A 104 -6.50 15.34 -9.33
CA TRP A 104 -6.44 14.33 -10.38
C TRP A 104 -6.08 14.97 -11.73
N GLU A 105 -4.80 14.90 -12.09
CA GLU A 105 -4.25 15.62 -13.23
C GLU A 105 -3.98 14.74 -14.47
N GLN A 106 -3.75 13.43 -14.27
CA GLN A 106 -3.43 12.53 -15.37
C GLN A 106 -4.27 11.25 -15.28
N ARG A 107 -4.32 10.49 -16.37
CA ARG A 107 -5.07 9.24 -16.47
C ARG A 107 -4.66 8.25 -15.39
N TRP A 108 -5.66 7.64 -14.75
CA TRP A 108 -5.50 6.62 -13.73
C TRP A 108 -6.48 5.46 -13.96
N LEU A 109 -5.99 4.22 -13.99
CA LEU A 109 -6.83 3.01 -14.15
C LEU A 109 -7.83 3.11 -15.30
N GLU A 110 -7.38 3.45 -16.50
CA GLU A 110 -8.21 3.59 -17.69
C GLU A 110 -9.24 4.75 -17.65
N GLN A 111 -9.19 5.61 -16.62
CA GLN A 111 -10.10 6.74 -16.47
C GLN A 111 -9.39 8.07 -16.75
N GLU A 112 -10.14 8.96 -17.40
CA GLU A 112 -9.64 10.30 -17.71
C GLU A 112 -9.68 11.22 -16.49
N PRO A 113 -8.70 12.11 -16.32
CA PRO A 113 -8.64 13.03 -15.20
C PRO A 113 -9.74 14.08 -15.26
N THR A 114 -10.17 14.55 -14.10
CA THR A 114 -11.13 15.66 -13.98
C THR A 114 -10.46 17.00 -13.77
N GLY A 115 -9.19 17.02 -13.34
CA GLY A 115 -8.50 18.24 -12.90
C GLY A 115 -8.96 18.73 -11.54
N GLU A 116 -9.87 18.02 -10.89
CA GLU A 116 -10.45 18.41 -9.60
C GLU A 116 -9.68 17.80 -8.43
N ARG A 117 -9.81 18.46 -7.26
CA ARG A 117 -9.36 17.87 -6.00
C ARG A 117 -10.31 16.76 -5.60
N VAL A 118 -9.74 15.60 -5.29
CA VAL A 118 -10.48 14.42 -4.87
C VAL A 118 -10.04 13.97 -3.48
N GLY A 119 -10.92 13.28 -2.77
CA GLY A 119 -10.64 12.68 -1.48
C GLY A 119 -11.32 11.33 -1.34
N PHE A 120 -10.64 10.39 -0.71
CA PHE A 120 -11.15 9.06 -0.44
C PHE A 120 -10.41 8.44 0.74
N ARG A 121 -10.93 7.36 1.28
CA ARG A 121 -10.28 6.61 2.36
C ARG A 121 -9.67 5.34 1.81
N THR A 122 -8.45 5.01 2.25
CA THR A 122 -7.81 3.74 1.96
C THR A 122 -7.62 2.92 3.23
N GLN A 123 -7.70 1.61 3.09
CA GLN A 123 -7.14 0.66 4.03
C GLN A 123 -6.10 -0.15 3.26
N ILE A 124 -4.91 -0.28 3.83
CA ILE A 124 -3.79 -0.95 3.16
C ILE A 124 -3.23 -2.03 4.08
N LEU A 125 -3.17 -3.24 3.57
CA LEU A 125 -2.49 -4.35 4.22
C LEU A 125 -1.12 -4.56 3.57
N PHE A 126 -0.07 -4.51 4.39
CA PHE A 126 1.32 -4.84 4.05
C PHE A 126 1.66 -6.22 4.62
N PRO A 127 1.56 -7.30 3.85
CA PRO A 127 1.89 -8.63 4.35
C PRO A 127 3.39 -8.76 4.62
N TRP A 128 3.74 -9.26 5.82
CA TRP A 128 5.13 -9.49 6.21
C TRP A 128 5.63 -10.85 5.76
N ASP A 129 6.83 -10.88 5.16
CA ASP A 129 7.55 -12.13 4.87
C ASP A 129 8.60 -12.39 5.96
N PRO A 130 8.45 -13.45 6.79
CA PRO A 130 9.35 -13.73 7.88
C PRO A 130 10.74 -14.23 7.43
N GLN A 131 10.87 -14.72 6.20
CA GLN A 131 12.15 -15.20 5.65
C GLN A 131 12.94 -14.06 5.04
N ALA A 132 12.32 -13.29 4.15
CA ALA A 132 12.93 -12.12 3.53
C ALA A 132 13.05 -10.93 4.49
N ARG A 133 12.22 -10.87 5.54
CA ARG A 133 12.10 -9.76 6.51
C ARG A 133 11.77 -8.44 5.80
N LEU A 134 10.88 -8.53 4.83
CA LEU A 134 10.41 -7.44 3.97
C LEU A 134 8.90 -7.57 3.75
N PHE A 135 8.26 -6.55 3.22
CA PHE A 135 6.84 -6.62 2.82
C PHE A 135 6.67 -7.32 1.48
N ARG A 136 5.61 -8.10 1.36
CA ARG A 136 5.23 -8.78 0.12
C ARG A 136 4.40 -7.91 -0.82
N GLY A 137 4.43 -6.61 -0.66
CA GLY A 137 3.65 -5.64 -1.41
C GLY A 137 2.49 -5.07 -0.60
N GLU A 138 1.45 -4.65 -1.27
CA GLU A 138 0.28 -4.01 -0.67
C GLU A 138 -1.03 -4.56 -1.21
N ARG A 139 -2.01 -4.72 -0.34
CA ARG A 139 -3.41 -4.89 -0.72
C ARG A 139 -4.17 -3.64 -0.36
N VAL A 140 -4.55 -2.89 -1.38
CA VAL A 140 -5.18 -1.58 -1.24
C VAL A 140 -6.68 -1.71 -1.39
N TYR A 141 -7.41 -1.32 -0.36
CA TYR A 141 -8.84 -1.19 -0.33
C TYR A 141 -9.20 0.29 -0.39
N VAL A 142 -10.08 0.67 -1.29
CA VAL A 142 -10.52 2.06 -1.45
C VAL A 142 -11.99 2.17 -1.09
N ASP A 143 -12.27 3.02 -0.12
CA ASP A 143 -13.62 3.46 0.23
C ASP A 143 -13.82 4.89 -0.24
N ALA A 144 -14.48 5.04 -1.37
CA ALA A 144 -14.81 6.34 -1.94
C ALA A 144 -16.11 6.94 -1.38
N GLY A 145 -16.89 6.15 -0.62
CA GLY A 145 -18.16 6.60 -0.05
C GLY A 145 -19.11 7.21 -1.09
N SER A 146 -19.56 8.43 -0.82
CA SER A 146 -20.37 9.23 -1.74
C SER A 146 -19.57 10.19 -2.64
N ASP A 147 -18.23 10.14 -2.56
CA ASP A 147 -17.30 11.01 -3.27
C ASP A 147 -17.24 10.71 -4.79
N PRO A 148 -16.89 11.69 -5.64
CA PRO A 148 -16.75 11.51 -7.10
C PRO A 148 -15.71 10.48 -7.53
N VAL A 149 -14.77 10.06 -6.67
CA VAL A 149 -13.83 8.95 -6.96
C VAL A 149 -14.49 7.56 -6.94
N LYS A 150 -15.80 7.50 -6.93
CA LYS A 150 -16.59 6.25 -6.91
C LYS A 150 -16.28 5.25 -8.01
N SER A 151 -15.68 5.70 -9.07
CA SER A 151 -15.36 4.88 -10.25
C SER A 151 -13.95 4.29 -10.23
N LEU A 152 -13.11 4.62 -9.22
CA LEU A 152 -11.80 3.97 -9.05
C LEU A 152 -11.94 2.51 -8.63
#